data_5e4404d3058e911b3f1c72d0ee2b2c67
#
_entry.id   5e4404d3058e911b3f1c72d0ee2b2c67
#
_cell.length_a   1.000
_cell.length_b   1.000
_cell.length_c   1.000
_cell.angle_alpha   90.00
_cell.angle_beta   90.00
_cell.angle_gamma   90.00
#
_symmetry.space_group_name_H-M   'P 1'
#
loop_
_entity.id
_entity.type
_entity.pdbx_description
1 polymer ?
#
loop_
_entity_poly.entity_id
_entity_poly.type
_entity_poly.pdbx_seq_one_letter_code
_entity_poly.pdbx_strand_id
1 'polypeptide(L)'
;MEEKEILLKTIEGLNASIASLSTTNKNQSEQIKNLQERIKELTAQVAWLNRQLFGRKSEKLRVYDPNMPDLFADEFSGLRQQAEEKRDEAVEKIEKESVEDVKRNRQNRKMIEDLPVLETDTIEPKGVDLSLYRRIGEEITKVVKHKPGMLYVKVIIRPKYALKDSTLLPPAGQKGVEIAPMPLMPVDKCIADTSLLAEILLQKYEYHVPFYRQIQQYRHLGMKGLTESTLDGWFKKTVELLKPLYEELKREVFSCDYVQADETTVPVINREKHRADKEYLWMVRSVMEKLVIFHYDGGSRAGAVIESLANHYHFKGYLQCDGFAGYETAFKTNPDVRLLNCLVHIRRHFEQALDENREMAQHALTQIQHIYKIERQCDEAGLSYDERRQTRQELSRPIMEAMKVWMETEGIKYSPSSLTGKAITYAYTKWDNIMRCLDDGRLYWDNNLAENVQRPITLSRKNFLFCGNHEAAANMSVICSLLATCKAHDVNPRNYLNDVIAQMPYHKKATQEELLNLLPHKWKLKHPESILTKQHGVSDN
;
A
#
# COMPACT_ATOMS: atom_id res chain seq x y z
N MET A 1 89.50 10.16 32.39
CA MET A 1 88.85 8.84 32.52
C MET A 1 87.41 9.02 33.07
N GLU A 2 87.18 9.94 34.01
CA GLU A 2 85.83 10.17 34.61
C GLU A 2 84.72 10.67 33.61
N GLU A 3 85.06 11.58 32.67
CA GLU A 3 84.08 12.04 31.69
C GLU A 3 83.54 10.91 30.78
N LYS A 4 84.33 9.96 30.43
CA LYS A 4 83.95 8.84 29.57
C LYS A 4 83.02 7.85 30.29
N GLU A 5 83.20 7.70 31.60
CA GLU A 5 82.37 6.84 32.44
C GLU A 5 80.99 7.49 32.71
N ILE A 6 80.92 8.84 32.86
CA ILE A 6 79.68 9.55 33.00
C ILE A 6 78.87 9.52 31.70
N LEU A 7 79.55 9.68 30.54
CA LEU A 7 78.93 9.55 29.23
C LEU A 7 78.35 8.16 28.98
N LEU A 8 79.07 7.10 29.36
CA LEU A 8 78.59 5.71 29.24
C LEU A 8 77.36 5.49 30.10
N LYS A 9 77.35 5.88 31.38
CA LYS A 9 76.18 5.76 32.26
C LYS A 9 74.96 6.58 31.72
N THR A 10 75.21 7.73 31.13
CA THR A 10 74.13 8.53 30.53
C THR A 10 73.57 7.86 29.28
N ILE A 11 74.40 7.23 28.43
CA ILE A 11 73.96 6.46 27.26
C ILE A 11 73.19 5.22 27.68
N GLU A 12 73.62 4.50 28.74
CA GLU A 12 72.87 3.38 29.28
C GLU A 12 71.51 3.79 29.82
N GLY A 13 71.42 4.92 30.55
CA GLY A 13 70.17 5.48 31.02
C GLY A 13 69.19 5.89 29.91
N LEU A 14 69.73 6.52 28.83
CA LEU A 14 68.95 6.87 27.66
C LEU A 14 68.47 5.64 26.91
N ASN A 15 69.27 4.61 26.75
CA ASN A 15 68.88 3.35 26.11
C ASN A 15 67.78 2.62 26.91
N ALA A 16 67.88 2.62 28.24
CA ALA A 16 66.83 2.07 29.11
C ALA A 16 65.52 2.84 28.98
N SER A 17 65.58 4.17 28.90
CA SER A 17 64.42 5.04 28.66
C SER A 17 63.78 4.82 27.28
N ILE A 18 64.61 4.67 26.24
CA ILE A 18 64.12 4.34 24.88
C ILE A 18 63.44 2.97 24.84
N ALA A 19 64.00 1.97 25.52
CA ALA A 19 63.39 0.63 25.61
C ALA A 19 62.04 0.67 26.33
N SER A 20 61.94 1.43 27.45
CA SER A 20 60.71 1.62 28.20
C SER A 20 59.63 2.37 27.35
N LEU A 21 60.02 3.44 26.67
CA LEU A 21 59.11 4.19 25.76
C LEU A 21 58.68 3.34 24.58
N SER A 22 59.53 2.50 24.02
CA SER A 22 59.20 1.57 22.94
C SER A 22 58.15 0.54 23.38
N THR A 23 58.30 0.01 24.62
CA THR A 23 57.33 -0.93 25.19
C THR A 23 55.98 -0.24 25.46
N THR A 24 56.02 0.97 26.00
CA THR A 24 54.81 1.79 26.25
C THR A 24 54.08 2.10 24.94
N ASN A 25 54.79 2.50 23.89
CA ASN A 25 54.23 2.74 22.55
C ASN A 25 53.59 1.50 21.93
N LYS A 26 54.20 0.32 22.15
CA LYS A 26 53.65 -0.96 21.68
C LYS A 26 52.36 -1.29 22.38
N ASN A 27 52.28 -1.13 23.70
CA ASN A 27 51.09 -1.33 24.51
C ASN A 27 49.98 -0.34 24.14
N GLN A 28 50.33 0.94 23.90
CA GLN A 28 49.37 1.96 23.45
C GLN A 28 48.82 1.65 22.04
N SER A 29 49.66 1.17 21.13
CA SER A 29 49.20 0.76 19.78
C SER A 29 48.22 -0.41 19.85
N GLU A 30 48.45 -1.36 20.74
CA GLU A 30 47.56 -2.50 20.96
C GLU A 30 46.23 -2.08 21.61
N GLN A 31 46.27 -1.15 22.56
CA GLN A 31 45.06 -0.55 23.13
C GLN A 31 44.27 0.26 22.10
N ILE A 32 44.92 1.02 21.24
CA ILE A 32 44.25 1.77 20.15
C ILE A 32 43.55 0.80 19.20
N LYS A 33 44.20 -0.31 18.84
CA LYS A 33 43.59 -1.33 17.97
C LYS A 33 42.34 -1.96 18.60
N ASN A 34 42.41 -2.32 19.88
CA ASN A 34 41.28 -2.86 20.63
C ASN A 34 40.12 -1.85 20.75
N LEU A 35 40.45 -0.58 21.00
CA LEU A 35 39.41 0.48 21.02
C LEU A 35 38.79 0.72 19.66
N GLN A 36 39.55 0.64 18.57
CA GLN A 36 39.00 0.75 17.21
C GLN A 36 38.06 -0.39 16.87
N GLU A 37 38.40 -1.64 17.27
CA GLU A 37 37.48 -2.78 17.11
C GLU A 37 36.19 -2.59 17.92
N ARG A 38 36.30 -2.10 19.16
CA ARG A 38 35.16 -1.83 20.02
C ARG A 38 34.24 -0.72 19.46
N ILE A 39 34.83 0.34 18.92
CA ILE A 39 34.10 1.42 18.24
C ILE A 39 33.37 0.87 17.01
N LYS A 40 34.01 -0.01 16.23
CA LYS A 40 33.39 -0.66 15.07
C LYS A 40 32.18 -1.50 15.46
N GLU A 41 32.31 -2.30 16.54
CA GLU A 41 31.19 -3.08 17.09
C GLU A 41 30.04 -2.21 17.58
N LEU A 42 30.34 -1.17 18.38
CA LEU A 42 29.34 -0.24 18.89
C LEU A 42 28.65 0.54 17.76
N THR A 43 29.38 0.95 16.73
CA THR A 43 28.83 1.61 15.57
C THR A 43 27.88 0.69 14.80
N ALA A 44 28.22 -0.59 14.67
CA ALA A 44 27.34 -1.59 14.06
C ALA A 44 26.07 -1.82 14.91
N GLN A 45 26.19 -1.88 16.25
CA GLN A 45 25.06 -1.99 17.16
C GLN A 45 24.13 -0.76 17.09
N VAL A 46 24.69 0.45 17.06
CA VAL A 46 23.92 1.70 16.90
C VAL A 46 23.23 1.76 15.53
N ALA A 47 23.91 1.35 14.47
CA ALA A 47 23.31 1.26 13.14
C ALA A 47 22.19 0.22 13.06
N TRP A 48 22.35 -0.91 13.76
CA TRP A 48 21.30 -1.92 13.90
C TRP A 48 20.09 -1.40 14.70
N LEU A 49 20.33 -0.77 15.87
CA LEU A 49 19.28 -0.15 16.69
C LEU A 49 18.54 0.94 15.93
N ASN A 50 19.25 1.80 15.21
CA ASN A 50 18.64 2.82 14.38
C ASN A 50 17.79 2.21 13.25
N ARG A 51 18.22 1.09 12.65
CA ARG A 51 17.40 0.35 11.67
C ARG A 51 16.15 -0.26 12.30
N GLN A 52 16.23 -0.76 13.54
CA GLN A 52 15.07 -1.32 14.25
C GLN A 52 14.08 -0.26 14.71
N LEU A 53 14.55 0.89 15.18
CA LEU A 53 13.71 1.96 15.76
C LEU A 53 13.19 2.95 14.70
N PHE A 54 14.01 3.28 13.72
CA PHE A 54 13.73 4.34 12.74
C PHE A 54 13.80 3.87 11.28
N GLY A 55 14.19 2.61 11.02
CA GLY A 55 14.22 2.05 9.69
C GLY A 55 12.81 2.06 9.10
N ARG A 56 12.62 2.74 7.97
CA ARG A 56 11.39 2.63 7.19
C ARG A 56 11.22 1.16 6.84
N LYS A 57 10.15 0.54 7.30
CA LYS A 57 9.69 -0.79 6.89
C LYS A 57 9.13 -0.73 5.46
N SER A 58 9.92 -0.24 4.54
CA SER A 58 9.59 -0.14 3.12
C SER A 58 10.45 -1.16 2.38
N GLU A 59 9.81 -2.05 1.68
CA GLU A 59 10.42 -3.12 0.89
C GLU A 59 11.03 -2.63 -0.43
N LYS A 60 11.20 -1.30 -0.59
CA LYS A 60 11.89 -0.76 -1.76
C LYS A 60 13.33 -1.27 -1.78
N LEU A 61 13.67 -2.01 -2.82
CA LEU A 61 15.04 -2.41 -3.13
C LEU A 61 15.95 -1.18 -2.97
N ARG A 62 16.83 -1.20 -1.97
CA ARG A 62 17.98 -0.31 -1.96
C ARG A 62 19.00 -0.91 -2.92
N VAL A 63 19.00 -0.39 -4.14
CA VAL A 63 19.83 -0.86 -5.25
C VAL A 63 21.31 -0.54 -5.05
N TYR A 64 21.73 0.08 -3.94
CA TYR A 64 23.10 0.54 -3.80
C TYR A 64 23.63 0.38 -2.36
N ASP A 65 24.59 -0.52 -2.19
CA ASP A 65 25.55 -0.51 -1.09
C ASP A 65 26.87 0.08 -1.66
N PRO A 66 27.32 1.25 -1.19
CA PRO A 66 28.56 1.86 -1.70
C PRO A 66 29.84 1.05 -1.44
N ASN A 67 29.75 -0.03 -0.63
CA ASN A 67 30.88 -0.90 -0.31
C ASN A 67 30.82 -2.25 -1.03
N MET A 68 29.87 -2.47 -1.95
CA MET A 68 29.87 -3.65 -2.80
C MET A 68 30.88 -3.48 -3.94
N PRO A 69 31.82 -4.42 -4.14
CA PRO A 69 32.65 -4.38 -5.34
C PRO A 69 31.76 -4.52 -6.57
N ASP A 70 31.78 -3.50 -7.39
CA ASP A 70 31.06 -3.47 -8.65
C ASP A 70 31.77 -4.39 -9.65
N LEU A 71 31.20 -5.56 -9.91
CA LEU A 71 31.73 -6.55 -10.84
C LEU A 71 31.75 -6.05 -12.31
N PHE A 72 31.19 -4.85 -12.55
CA PHE A 72 31.09 -4.22 -13.89
C PHE A 72 31.63 -2.78 -13.92
N ALA A 73 32.49 -2.41 -12.94
CA ALA A 73 33.00 -1.04 -12.80
C ALA A 73 33.72 -0.52 -14.06
N ASP A 74 34.35 -1.38 -14.84
CA ASP A 74 35.16 -0.98 -15.98
C ASP A 74 34.35 -0.66 -17.25
N GLU A 75 33.16 -1.26 -17.43
CA GLU A 75 32.31 -0.96 -18.61
C GLU A 75 31.43 0.29 -18.44
N PHE A 76 31.15 0.69 -17.20
CA PHE A 76 30.28 1.84 -16.90
C PHE A 76 31.02 3.12 -16.53
N SER A 77 32.33 3.09 -16.31
CA SER A 77 33.13 4.28 -15.96
C SER A 77 33.11 5.34 -17.05
N GLY A 78 33.17 4.93 -18.31
CA GLY A 78 33.11 5.84 -19.48
C GLY A 78 31.72 6.47 -19.67
N LEU A 79 30.66 5.74 -19.36
CA LEU A 79 29.28 6.25 -19.45
C LEU A 79 28.91 7.16 -18.26
N ARG A 80 29.51 6.93 -17.09
CA ARG A 80 29.37 7.82 -15.93
C ARG A 80 30.03 9.17 -16.15
N GLN A 81 31.27 9.21 -16.67
CA GLN A 81 31.95 10.46 -16.99
C GLN A 81 31.18 11.29 -18.02
N GLN A 82 30.67 10.66 -19.10
CA GLN A 82 29.83 11.34 -20.07
C GLN A 82 28.48 11.81 -19.52
N ALA A 83 27.94 11.12 -18.54
CA ALA A 83 26.68 11.51 -17.87
C ALA A 83 26.91 12.63 -16.85
N GLU A 84 28.06 12.67 -16.18
CA GLU A 84 28.46 13.76 -15.27
C GLU A 84 28.80 15.01 -16.01
N GLU A 85 29.57 14.95 -17.12
CA GLU A 85 29.84 16.09 -17.98
C GLU A 85 28.56 16.69 -18.59
N LYS A 86 27.63 15.85 -19.06
CA LYS A 86 26.32 16.32 -19.56
C LYS A 86 25.42 16.87 -18.44
N ARG A 87 25.59 16.39 -17.23
CA ARG A 87 24.86 16.89 -16.05
C ARG A 87 25.40 18.25 -15.62
N ASP A 88 26.71 18.45 -15.64
CA ASP A 88 27.34 19.70 -15.27
C ASP A 88 27.07 20.78 -16.31
N GLU A 89 27.09 20.46 -17.62
CA GLU A 89 26.64 21.37 -18.69
C GLU A 89 25.14 21.71 -18.60
N ALA A 90 24.29 20.77 -18.10
CA ALA A 90 22.86 21.01 -17.88
C ALA A 90 22.62 21.87 -16.64
N VAL A 91 23.42 21.71 -15.59
CA VAL A 91 23.35 22.52 -14.35
C VAL A 91 23.76 23.96 -14.62
N GLU A 92 24.84 24.22 -15.39
CA GLU A 92 25.21 25.59 -15.81
C GLU A 92 24.15 26.27 -16.69
N LYS A 93 23.40 25.50 -17.50
CA LYS A 93 22.27 26.03 -18.27
C LYS A 93 21.00 26.28 -17.45
N ILE A 94 20.82 25.62 -16.31
CA ILE A 94 19.64 25.72 -15.43
C ILE A 94 19.75 26.91 -14.46
N GLU A 95 20.93 27.45 -14.21
CA GLU A 95 21.13 28.66 -13.37
C GLU A 95 20.59 29.96 -13.99
N LYS A 96 20.01 29.93 -15.17
CA LYS A 96 19.24 31.06 -15.72
C LYS A 96 17.75 30.94 -15.45
N GLU A 97 17.38 31.38 -14.31
CA GLU A 97 16.15 31.93 -13.67
C GLU A 97 14.76 31.82 -14.35
N SER A 98 14.59 31.43 -15.61
CA SER A 98 13.28 31.52 -16.25
C SER A 98 12.51 30.19 -16.36
N VAL A 99 13.16 29.04 -16.23
CA VAL A 99 12.55 27.73 -16.52
C VAL A 99 11.81 27.14 -15.31
N GLU A 100 12.31 27.40 -14.10
CA GLU A 100 11.61 26.95 -12.88
C GLU A 100 10.31 27.71 -12.62
N ASP A 101 10.30 29.02 -12.81
CA ASP A 101 9.09 29.84 -12.64
C ASP A 101 8.03 29.52 -13.70
N VAL A 102 8.40 29.21 -14.93
CA VAL A 102 7.47 28.76 -15.96
C VAL A 102 6.92 27.36 -15.68
N LYS A 103 7.75 26.42 -15.19
CA LYS A 103 7.30 25.08 -14.77
C LYS A 103 6.39 25.16 -13.56
N ARG A 104 6.73 25.96 -12.56
CA ARG A 104 5.95 26.19 -11.34
C ARG A 104 4.59 26.83 -11.64
N ASN A 105 4.56 27.83 -12.49
CA ASN A 105 3.31 28.48 -12.95
C ASN A 105 2.45 27.54 -13.78
N ARG A 106 3.03 26.68 -14.60
CA ARG A 106 2.29 25.67 -15.39
C ARG A 106 1.72 24.56 -14.50
N GLN A 107 2.45 24.13 -13.47
CA GLN A 107 1.98 23.17 -12.47
C GLN A 107 0.84 23.76 -11.61
N ASN A 108 1.00 25.01 -11.17
CA ASN A 108 -0.03 25.71 -10.40
C ASN A 108 -1.32 25.91 -11.22
N ARG A 109 -1.21 26.27 -12.51
CA ARG A 109 -2.35 26.39 -13.41
C ARG A 109 -3.12 25.07 -13.55
N LYS A 110 -2.42 23.94 -13.72
CA LYS A 110 -3.07 22.62 -13.82
C LYS A 110 -3.78 22.21 -12.53
N MET A 111 -3.21 22.55 -11.35
CA MET A 111 -3.84 22.22 -10.06
C MET A 111 -5.17 22.91 -9.80
N ILE A 112 -5.41 24.08 -10.41
CA ILE A 112 -6.58 24.91 -10.15
C ILE A 112 -7.53 25.01 -11.36
N GLU A 113 -7.25 24.28 -12.43
CA GLU A 113 -7.98 24.38 -13.70
C GLU A 113 -9.48 24.04 -13.55
N ASP A 114 -9.78 23.03 -12.72
CA ASP A 114 -11.13 22.53 -12.49
C ASP A 114 -11.86 23.20 -11.32
N LEU A 115 -11.23 24.17 -10.64
CA LEU A 115 -11.86 24.86 -9.52
C LEU A 115 -12.74 26.01 -9.99
N PRO A 116 -13.99 26.15 -9.46
CA PRO A 116 -14.84 27.27 -9.79
C PRO A 116 -14.27 28.59 -9.29
N VAL A 117 -14.36 29.63 -10.11
CA VAL A 117 -14.01 31.00 -9.71
C VAL A 117 -15.26 31.63 -9.09
N LEU A 118 -15.20 31.87 -7.77
CA LEU A 118 -16.31 32.45 -7.01
C LEU A 118 -16.11 33.93 -6.65
N GLU A 119 -14.86 34.39 -6.66
CA GLU A 119 -14.48 35.75 -6.30
C GLU A 119 -13.51 36.30 -7.35
N THR A 120 -13.65 37.59 -7.67
CA THR A 120 -12.73 38.30 -8.57
C THR A 120 -12.50 39.70 -8.03
N ASP A 121 -11.26 40.05 -7.73
CA ASP A 121 -10.88 41.37 -7.28
C ASP A 121 -10.04 42.06 -8.34
N THR A 122 -10.37 43.35 -8.64
CA THR A 122 -9.58 44.21 -9.51
C THR A 122 -8.86 45.24 -8.67
N ILE A 123 -7.54 45.32 -8.75
CA ILE A 123 -6.75 46.29 -8.00
C ILE A 123 -6.17 47.31 -8.95
N GLU A 124 -6.65 48.54 -8.82
CA GLU A 124 -6.17 49.67 -9.59
C GLU A 124 -5.01 50.40 -8.90
N PRO A 125 -4.04 50.98 -9.65
CA PRO A 125 -2.94 51.76 -9.09
C PRO A 125 -3.42 52.95 -8.29
N LYS A 126 -3.04 53.07 -7.02
CA LYS A 126 -3.43 54.21 -6.18
C LYS A 126 -2.44 55.38 -6.41
N GLY A 127 -3.04 56.62 -6.50
CA GLY A 127 -2.22 57.86 -6.64
C GLY A 127 -1.72 58.16 -8.06
N VAL A 128 -2.26 57.48 -9.08
CA VAL A 128 -1.94 57.69 -10.48
C VAL A 128 -3.19 58.23 -11.18
N ASP A 129 -3.02 59.31 -11.96
CA ASP A 129 -4.11 59.81 -12.82
C ASP A 129 -4.22 58.91 -14.04
N LEU A 130 -5.14 57.94 -13.97
CA LEU A 130 -5.37 56.96 -15.04
C LEU A 130 -5.89 57.56 -16.35
N SER A 131 -6.38 58.79 -16.34
CA SER A 131 -6.81 59.46 -17.56
C SER A 131 -5.65 59.73 -18.54
N LEU A 132 -4.45 59.78 -18.02
CA LEU A 132 -3.21 59.99 -18.77
C LEU A 132 -2.57 58.68 -19.30
N TYR A 133 -3.07 57.54 -18.94
CA TYR A 133 -2.48 56.24 -19.28
C TYR A 133 -3.43 55.41 -20.11
N ARG A 134 -2.87 54.67 -21.07
CA ARG A 134 -3.59 53.64 -21.83
C ARG A 134 -3.32 52.29 -21.21
N ARG A 135 -4.36 51.50 -20.95
CA ARG A 135 -4.23 50.10 -20.52
C ARG A 135 -3.57 49.26 -21.62
N ILE A 136 -2.45 48.65 -21.32
CA ILE A 136 -1.67 47.83 -22.25
C ILE A 136 -1.71 46.32 -21.95
N GLY A 137 -2.32 45.92 -20.83
CA GLY A 137 -2.51 44.54 -20.42
C GLY A 137 -2.94 44.44 -18.97
N GLU A 138 -2.91 43.21 -18.45
CA GLU A 138 -3.23 42.90 -17.06
C GLU A 138 -2.39 41.74 -16.58
N GLU A 139 -1.97 41.79 -15.33
CA GLU A 139 -1.34 40.69 -14.64
C GLU A 139 -2.40 39.98 -13.79
N ILE A 140 -2.58 38.65 -14.03
CA ILE A 140 -3.60 37.85 -13.37
C ILE A 140 -2.92 36.91 -12.37
N THR A 141 -3.14 37.14 -11.09
CA THR A 141 -2.73 36.23 -10.03
C THR A 141 -3.94 35.43 -9.55
N LYS A 142 -3.83 34.10 -9.51
CA LYS A 142 -4.88 33.20 -9.02
C LYS A 142 -4.45 32.61 -7.68
N VAL A 143 -5.34 32.71 -6.69
CA VAL A 143 -5.13 32.13 -5.35
C VAL A 143 -6.26 31.15 -5.02
N VAL A 144 -5.94 30.07 -4.33
CA VAL A 144 -6.94 29.08 -3.93
C VAL A 144 -7.46 29.44 -2.55
N LYS A 145 -8.79 29.56 -2.42
CA LYS A 145 -9.50 29.76 -1.14
C LYS A 145 -10.29 28.49 -0.80
N HIS A 146 -10.35 28.14 0.46
CA HIS A 146 -11.13 27.02 0.97
C HIS A 146 -12.48 27.50 1.51
N LYS A 147 -13.55 26.78 1.14
CA LYS A 147 -14.89 26.92 1.72
C LYS A 147 -15.23 25.61 2.41
N PRO A 148 -15.60 25.61 3.70
CA PRO A 148 -16.00 24.40 4.41
C PRO A 148 -17.11 23.65 3.67
N GLY A 149 -17.12 22.31 3.75
CA GLY A 149 -18.18 21.48 3.25
C GLY A 149 -19.52 21.87 3.89
N MET A 150 -20.61 21.68 3.18
CA MET A 150 -21.94 22.10 3.60
C MET A 150 -22.88 20.87 3.63
N LEU A 151 -23.67 20.75 4.70
CA LEU A 151 -24.85 19.90 4.74
C LEU A 151 -26.07 20.72 4.35
N TYR A 152 -27.00 20.13 3.61
CA TYR A 152 -28.25 20.77 3.23
C TYR A 152 -29.42 19.80 3.30
N VAL A 153 -30.64 20.30 3.39
CA VAL A 153 -31.87 19.51 3.48
C VAL A 153 -32.57 19.52 2.12
N LYS A 154 -32.82 18.32 1.59
CA LYS A 154 -33.73 18.13 0.45
C LYS A 154 -35.12 17.89 0.99
N VAL A 155 -36.07 18.72 0.56
CA VAL A 155 -37.49 18.61 0.93
C VAL A 155 -38.24 17.81 -0.14
N ILE A 156 -38.89 16.73 0.26
CA ILE A 156 -39.77 15.93 -0.62
C ILE A 156 -41.22 16.22 -0.27
N ILE A 157 -41.92 16.90 -1.16
CA ILE A 157 -43.33 17.26 -0.98
C ILE A 157 -44.15 16.26 -1.79
N ARG A 158 -45.12 15.61 -1.13
CA ARG A 158 -46.10 14.70 -1.76
C ARG A 158 -47.49 15.19 -1.45
N PRO A 159 -48.14 15.94 -2.36
CA PRO A 159 -49.50 16.40 -2.19
C PRO A 159 -50.49 15.22 -2.03
N LYS A 160 -51.50 15.41 -1.20
CA LYS A 160 -52.61 14.49 -1.06
C LYS A 160 -53.83 15.06 -1.76
N TYR A 161 -54.49 14.22 -2.53
CA TYR A 161 -55.68 14.62 -3.29
C TYR A 161 -56.88 13.81 -2.81
N ALA A 162 -57.95 14.48 -2.40
CA ALA A 162 -59.23 13.86 -2.09
C ALA A 162 -60.24 14.18 -3.17
N LEU A 163 -61.23 13.36 -3.34
CA LEU A 163 -62.37 13.65 -4.23
C LEU A 163 -63.05 14.94 -3.80
N LYS A 164 -63.33 15.80 -4.76
CA LYS A 164 -64.05 17.09 -4.51
C LYS A 164 -65.45 16.86 -4.02
N ASP A 165 -66.12 15.79 -4.52
CA ASP A 165 -67.44 15.38 -4.12
C ASP A 165 -67.30 14.03 -3.33
N SER A 166 -67.57 14.09 -2.04
CA SER A 166 -67.49 12.94 -1.16
C SER A 166 -68.61 11.90 -1.34
N THR A 167 -69.63 12.26 -2.17
CA THR A 167 -70.71 11.33 -2.49
C THR A 167 -70.38 10.43 -3.68
N LEU A 168 -69.35 10.75 -4.44
CA LEU A 168 -68.90 9.96 -5.57
C LEU A 168 -67.99 8.84 -5.14
N LEU A 169 -68.23 7.64 -5.70
CA LEU A 169 -67.33 6.52 -5.55
C LEU A 169 -66.05 6.79 -6.37
N PRO A 170 -64.86 6.48 -5.82
CA PRO A 170 -63.62 6.62 -6.57
C PRO A 170 -63.66 5.76 -7.83
N PRO A 171 -63.01 6.20 -8.94
CA PRO A 171 -62.87 5.34 -10.11
C PRO A 171 -62.22 4.00 -9.81
N ALA A 172 -62.53 3.00 -10.64
CA ALA A 172 -61.95 1.66 -10.43
C ALA A 172 -60.43 1.69 -10.36
N GLY A 173 -59.86 1.13 -9.28
CA GLY A 173 -58.42 1.12 -9.02
C GLY A 173 -57.86 2.36 -8.31
N GLN A 174 -58.69 3.39 -8.02
CA GLN A 174 -58.28 4.58 -7.26
C GLN A 174 -58.87 4.54 -5.83
N LYS A 175 -58.21 5.26 -4.92
CA LYS A 175 -58.64 5.40 -3.51
C LYS A 175 -59.36 6.73 -3.33
N GLY A 176 -60.19 6.85 -2.31
CA GLY A 176 -60.84 8.11 -1.97
C GLY A 176 -59.85 9.25 -1.63
N VAL A 177 -58.65 8.88 -1.24
CA VAL A 177 -57.50 9.80 -1.10
C VAL A 177 -56.29 9.20 -1.84
N GLU A 178 -55.72 9.95 -2.75
CA GLU A 178 -54.56 9.59 -3.54
C GLU A 178 -53.33 10.40 -3.08
N ILE A 179 -52.20 9.70 -2.99
CA ILE A 179 -50.87 10.27 -2.69
C ILE A 179 -49.81 9.52 -3.50
N ALA A 180 -48.86 10.25 -4.05
CA ALA A 180 -47.74 9.62 -4.74
C ALA A 180 -46.92 8.68 -3.79
N PRO A 181 -46.46 7.51 -4.27
CA PRO A 181 -45.59 6.63 -3.45
C PRO A 181 -44.30 7.35 -3.06
N MET A 182 -43.76 7.01 -1.91
CA MET A 182 -42.45 7.50 -1.49
C MET A 182 -41.37 6.87 -2.38
N PRO A 183 -40.40 7.66 -2.90
CA PRO A 183 -39.25 7.11 -3.57
C PRO A 183 -38.53 6.09 -2.68
N LEU A 184 -37.92 5.04 -3.27
CA LEU A 184 -37.13 4.06 -2.51
C LEU A 184 -35.92 4.76 -1.92
N MET A 185 -35.80 4.67 -0.61
CA MET A 185 -34.65 5.20 0.13
C MET A 185 -33.63 4.09 0.36
N PRO A 186 -32.33 4.40 0.33
CA PRO A 186 -31.27 3.41 0.59
C PRO A 186 -31.44 2.71 1.95
N VAL A 187 -31.83 3.48 2.95
CA VAL A 187 -32.10 3.01 4.30
C VAL A 187 -33.50 3.45 4.71
N ASP A 188 -34.36 2.49 5.05
CA ASP A 188 -35.73 2.78 5.46
C ASP A 188 -35.77 3.65 6.72
N LYS A 189 -36.69 4.64 6.70
CA LYS A 189 -36.90 5.61 7.80
C LYS A 189 -35.65 6.39 8.21
N CYS A 190 -34.69 6.54 7.31
CA CYS A 190 -33.47 7.30 7.51
C CYS A 190 -33.62 8.72 6.95
N ILE A 191 -33.08 9.72 7.66
CA ILE A 191 -33.00 11.09 7.16
C ILE A 191 -31.73 11.35 6.33
N ALA A 192 -30.76 10.43 6.40
CA ALA A 192 -29.55 10.51 5.59
C ALA A 192 -29.86 10.09 4.15
N ASP A 193 -29.56 10.97 3.22
CA ASP A 193 -29.59 10.65 1.79
C ASP A 193 -28.33 9.88 1.39
N THR A 194 -28.32 9.33 0.20
CA THR A 194 -27.23 8.58 -0.41
C THR A 194 -25.86 9.26 -0.23
N SER A 195 -25.81 10.57 -0.48
CA SER A 195 -24.58 11.35 -0.39
C SER A 195 -23.98 11.40 1.02
N LEU A 196 -24.83 11.49 2.06
CA LEU A 196 -24.37 11.45 3.44
C LEU A 196 -23.96 10.04 3.87
N LEU A 197 -24.70 9.01 3.40
CA LEU A 197 -24.33 7.62 3.67
C LEU A 197 -22.97 7.26 3.04
N ALA A 198 -22.74 7.65 1.79
CA ALA A 198 -21.45 7.48 1.12
C ALA A 198 -20.34 8.24 1.84
N GLU A 199 -20.59 9.47 2.29
CA GLU A 199 -19.61 10.26 3.05
C GLU A 199 -19.21 9.57 4.35
N ILE A 200 -20.16 9.02 5.10
CA ILE A 200 -19.89 8.28 6.35
C ILE A 200 -18.92 7.11 6.12
N LEU A 201 -19.14 6.35 5.03
CA LEU A 201 -18.27 5.22 4.67
C LEU A 201 -16.86 5.69 4.28
N LEU A 202 -16.77 6.71 3.43
CA LEU A 202 -15.50 7.28 2.97
C LEU A 202 -14.70 7.88 4.12
N GLN A 203 -15.33 8.70 4.95
CA GLN A 203 -14.68 9.30 6.11
C GLN A 203 -14.06 8.22 7.00
N LYS A 204 -14.77 7.10 7.21
CA LYS A 204 -14.28 6.05 8.09
C LYS A 204 -13.14 5.22 7.48
N TYR A 205 -13.27 4.78 6.23
CA TYR A 205 -12.37 3.76 5.67
C TYR A 205 -11.40 4.27 4.59
N GLU A 206 -11.71 5.40 3.94
CA GLU A 206 -10.77 6.06 3.02
C GLU A 206 -9.93 7.11 3.74
N TYR A 207 -10.58 7.95 4.59
CA TYR A 207 -9.92 9.04 5.32
C TYR A 207 -9.60 8.70 6.77
N HIS A 208 -9.96 7.50 7.22
CA HIS A 208 -9.66 6.95 8.57
C HIS A 208 -10.19 7.81 9.73
N VAL A 209 -11.31 8.50 9.55
CA VAL A 209 -11.94 9.34 10.55
C VAL A 209 -12.93 8.52 11.41
N PRO A 210 -12.70 8.33 12.71
CA PRO A 210 -13.63 7.59 13.58
C PRO A 210 -14.96 8.31 13.75
N PHE A 211 -16.03 7.57 14.06
CA PHE A 211 -17.39 8.10 14.13
C PHE A 211 -17.55 9.31 15.05
N TYR A 212 -16.93 9.30 16.24
CA TYR A 212 -17.03 10.43 17.16
C TYR A 212 -16.48 11.74 16.56
N ARG A 213 -15.42 11.68 15.73
CA ARG A 213 -14.89 12.86 15.00
C ARG A 213 -15.80 13.28 13.87
N GLN A 214 -16.37 12.33 13.12
CA GLN A 214 -17.37 12.64 12.09
C GLN A 214 -18.57 13.35 12.68
N ILE A 215 -19.08 12.90 13.86
CA ILE A 215 -20.18 13.54 14.56
C ILE A 215 -19.81 14.98 14.95
N GLN A 216 -18.58 15.22 15.42
CA GLN A 216 -18.11 16.58 15.71
C GLN A 216 -18.10 17.45 14.46
N GLN A 217 -17.61 16.93 13.33
CA GLN A 217 -17.64 17.65 12.04
C GLN A 217 -19.07 17.98 11.60
N TYR A 218 -19.98 17.02 11.67
CA TYR A 218 -21.39 17.24 11.29
C TYR A 218 -22.10 18.23 12.24
N ARG A 219 -21.75 18.25 13.53
CA ARG A 219 -22.24 19.26 14.47
C ARG A 219 -21.77 20.66 14.11
N HIS A 220 -20.52 20.84 13.71
CA HIS A 220 -19.98 22.11 13.24
C HIS A 220 -20.66 22.58 11.94
N LEU A 221 -21.09 21.63 11.09
CA LEU A 221 -21.87 21.92 9.88
C LEU A 221 -23.37 22.15 10.15
N GLY A 222 -23.82 22.17 11.41
CA GLY A 222 -25.18 22.49 11.81
C GLY A 222 -26.08 21.28 12.13
N MET A 223 -25.63 20.04 11.95
CA MET A 223 -26.40 18.83 12.27
C MET A 223 -26.35 18.53 13.77
N LYS A 224 -27.19 19.19 14.54
CA LYS A 224 -27.27 19.00 15.99
C LYS A 224 -28.04 17.72 16.35
N GLY A 225 -27.68 17.07 17.49
CA GLY A 225 -28.41 15.91 18.02
C GLY A 225 -28.04 14.58 17.38
N LEU A 226 -27.11 14.51 16.43
CA LEU A 226 -26.62 13.26 15.89
C LEU A 226 -25.82 12.51 16.96
N THR A 227 -26.25 11.25 17.26
CA THR A 227 -25.60 10.37 18.21
C THR A 227 -24.74 9.32 17.50
N GLU A 228 -23.80 8.73 18.23
CA GLU A 228 -22.96 7.66 17.69
C GLU A 228 -23.78 6.42 17.32
N SER A 229 -24.78 6.07 18.14
CA SER A 229 -25.71 4.98 17.88
C SER A 229 -26.53 5.18 16.60
N THR A 230 -26.97 6.43 16.33
CA THR A 230 -27.71 6.75 15.10
C THR A 230 -26.80 6.58 13.88
N LEU A 231 -25.59 7.11 13.94
CA LEU A 231 -24.62 7.04 12.84
C LEU A 231 -24.19 5.58 12.59
N ASP A 232 -23.91 4.81 13.64
CA ASP A 232 -23.59 3.37 13.54
C ASP A 232 -24.77 2.58 12.93
N GLY A 233 -26.00 2.91 13.32
CA GLY A 233 -27.21 2.30 12.74
C GLY A 233 -27.35 2.59 11.24
N TRP A 234 -27.06 3.80 10.77
CA TRP A 234 -27.04 4.14 9.33
C TRP A 234 -25.93 3.39 8.62
N PHE A 235 -24.72 3.35 9.20
CA PHE A 235 -23.58 2.63 8.69
C PHE A 235 -23.91 1.13 8.51
N LYS A 236 -24.40 0.44 9.53
CA LYS A 236 -24.71 -0.99 9.46
C LYS A 236 -25.74 -1.32 8.39
N LYS A 237 -26.82 -0.54 8.29
CA LYS A 237 -27.85 -0.74 7.27
C LYS A 237 -27.32 -0.48 5.86
N THR A 238 -26.42 0.49 5.69
CA THR A 238 -25.77 0.74 4.40
C THR A 238 -24.83 -0.41 4.02
N VAL A 239 -24.09 -0.95 4.98
CA VAL A 239 -23.25 -2.13 4.72
C VAL A 239 -24.10 -3.34 4.34
N GLU A 240 -25.20 -3.59 5.05
CA GLU A 240 -26.13 -4.66 4.72
C GLU A 240 -26.68 -4.55 3.30
N LEU A 241 -27.00 -3.34 2.86
CA LEU A 241 -27.43 -3.05 1.50
C LEU A 241 -26.35 -3.39 0.45
N LEU A 242 -25.07 -3.24 0.80
CA LEU A 242 -23.91 -3.48 -0.11
C LEU A 242 -23.37 -4.92 -0.06
N LYS A 243 -23.79 -5.74 0.91
CA LYS A 243 -23.35 -7.15 1.03
C LYS A 243 -23.51 -7.97 -0.25
N PRO A 244 -24.63 -7.87 -1.02
CA PRO A 244 -24.75 -8.64 -2.26
C PRO A 244 -23.61 -8.34 -3.26
N LEU A 245 -23.16 -7.09 -3.35
CA LEU A 245 -22.02 -6.72 -4.20
C LEU A 245 -20.70 -7.31 -3.67
N TYR A 246 -20.54 -7.34 -2.37
CA TYR A 246 -19.36 -7.96 -1.75
C TYR A 246 -19.31 -9.48 -2.02
N GLU A 247 -20.45 -10.17 -1.96
CA GLU A 247 -20.52 -11.59 -2.28
C GLU A 247 -20.21 -11.85 -3.76
N GLU A 248 -20.71 -11.00 -4.66
CA GLU A 248 -20.38 -11.09 -6.08
C GLU A 248 -18.90 -10.80 -6.35
N LEU A 249 -18.32 -9.80 -5.65
CA LEU A 249 -16.89 -9.48 -5.75
C LEU A 249 -16.01 -10.67 -5.31
N LYS A 250 -16.41 -11.40 -4.26
CA LYS A 250 -15.70 -12.62 -3.84
C LYS A 250 -15.73 -13.67 -4.95
N ARG A 251 -16.87 -13.87 -5.57
CA ARG A 251 -17.03 -14.83 -6.66
C ARG A 251 -16.11 -14.46 -7.85
N GLU A 252 -16.09 -13.19 -8.23
CA GLU A 252 -15.24 -12.70 -9.30
C GLU A 252 -13.75 -12.87 -8.99
N VAL A 253 -13.31 -12.58 -7.77
CA VAL A 253 -11.91 -12.79 -7.36
C VAL A 253 -11.50 -14.26 -7.50
N PHE A 254 -12.32 -15.18 -7.04
CA PHE A 254 -12.02 -16.61 -7.07
C PHE A 254 -12.36 -17.29 -8.42
N SER A 255 -12.98 -16.58 -9.36
CA SER A 255 -13.10 -17.04 -10.75
C SER A 255 -11.80 -16.85 -11.55
N CYS A 256 -10.87 -16.04 -11.06
CA CYS A 256 -9.58 -15.79 -11.68
C CYS A 256 -8.61 -16.95 -11.38
N ASP A 257 -7.69 -17.23 -12.31
CA ASP A 257 -6.73 -18.33 -12.19
C ASP A 257 -5.41 -17.95 -11.48
N TYR A 258 -5.25 -16.66 -11.09
CA TYR A 258 -4.09 -16.19 -10.35
C TYR A 258 -4.48 -15.14 -9.31
N VAL A 259 -4.33 -15.52 -8.04
CA VAL A 259 -4.61 -14.64 -6.89
C VAL A 259 -3.39 -14.54 -5.98
N GLN A 260 -3.27 -13.40 -5.30
CA GLN A 260 -2.36 -13.20 -4.18
C GLN A 260 -3.17 -13.12 -2.88
N ALA A 261 -2.70 -13.76 -1.83
CA ALA A 261 -3.33 -13.75 -0.52
C ALA A 261 -2.31 -13.37 0.57
N ASP A 262 -2.82 -12.69 1.59
CA ASP A 262 -2.06 -12.32 2.78
C ASP A 262 -3.04 -12.08 3.94
N GLU A 263 -2.57 -12.09 5.19
CA GLU A 263 -3.38 -11.79 6.35
C GLU A 263 -2.79 -10.65 7.19
N THR A 264 -3.68 -9.80 7.71
CA THR A 264 -3.29 -8.70 8.59
C THR A 264 -4.06 -8.72 9.89
N THR A 265 -3.46 -8.22 10.95
CA THR A 265 -4.11 -8.18 12.25
C THR A 265 -5.12 -7.04 12.35
N VAL A 266 -6.26 -7.32 12.98
CA VAL A 266 -7.27 -6.33 13.35
C VAL A 266 -7.59 -6.52 14.83
N PRO A 267 -7.34 -5.51 15.69
CA PRO A 267 -7.76 -5.58 17.08
C PRO A 267 -9.30 -5.52 17.20
N VAL A 268 -9.91 -6.46 17.89
CA VAL A 268 -11.36 -6.52 18.12
C VAL A 268 -11.63 -6.55 19.62
N ILE A 269 -12.56 -5.70 20.10
CA ILE A 269 -12.89 -5.66 21.52
C ILE A 269 -13.58 -6.95 21.94
N ASN A 270 -12.99 -7.57 22.96
CA ASN A 270 -13.57 -8.66 23.71
C ASN A 270 -14.07 -8.10 25.06
N ARG A 271 -15.39 -7.97 25.17
CA ARG A 271 -16.03 -7.38 26.36
C ARG A 271 -15.87 -8.26 27.61
N GLU A 272 -15.83 -9.59 27.45
CA GLU A 272 -15.67 -10.54 28.54
C GLU A 272 -14.27 -10.45 29.17
N LYS A 273 -13.25 -10.27 28.30
CA LYS A 273 -11.85 -10.16 28.73
C LYS A 273 -11.41 -8.72 29.02
N HIS A 274 -12.28 -7.72 28.82
CA HIS A 274 -11.98 -6.30 28.96
C HIS A 274 -10.71 -5.84 28.21
N ARG A 275 -10.46 -6.41 27.04
CA ARG A 275 -9.31 -6.08 26.19
C ARG A 275 -9.66 -6.21 24.71
N ALA A 276 -8.78 -5.72 23.85
CA ALA A 276 -8.84 -6.02 22.43
C ALA A 276 -8.02 -7.29 22.14
N ASP A 277 -8.67 -8.31 21.61
CA ASP A 277 -8.00 -9.52 21.13
C ASP A 277 -7.39 -9.23 19.73
N LYS A 278 -6.27 -9.87 19.43
CA LYS A 278 -5.58 -9.76 18.15
C LYS A 278 -6.20 -10.76 17.18
N GLU A 279 -7.12 -10.26 16.37
CA GLU A 279 -7.82 -11.03 15.36
C GLU A 279 -7.22 -10.81 13.96
N TYR A 280 -7.64 -11.60 12.96
CA TYR A 280 -7.06 -11.56 11.62
C TYR A 280 -8.09 -11.26 10.55
N LEU A 281 -7.67 -10.47 9.58
CA LEU A 281 -8.39 -10.13 8.37
C LEU A 281 -7.60 -10.70 7.19
N TRP A 282 -8.21 -11.57 6.42
CA TRP A 282 -7.64 -12.15 5.21
C TRP A 282 -7.85 -11.20 4.04
N MET A 283 -6.86 -11.06 3.21
CA MET A 283 -6.94 -10.31 1.97
C MET A 283 -6.63 -11.24 0.80
N VAL A 284 -7.45 -11.18 -0.25
CA VAL A 284 -7.19 -11.87 -1.52
C VAL A 284 -7.35 -10.87 -2.65
N ARG A 285 -6.38 -10.88 -3.55
CA ARG A 285 -6.36 -10.03 -4.74
C ARG A 285 -6.19 -10.88 -5.99
N SER A 286 -7.09 -10.74 -6.97
CA SER A 286 -6.81 -11.22 -8.32
C SER A 286 -5.78 -10.29 -8.98
N VAL A 287 -4.72 -10.88 -9.54
CA VAL A 287 -3.59 -10.11 -10.04
C VAL A 287 -3.92 -9.44 -11.37
N MET A 288 -4.46 -10.22 -12.31
CA MET A 288 -4.77 -9.75 -13.65
C MET A 288 -5.96 -8.80 -13.68
N GLU A 289 -7.05 -9.17 -13.00
CA GLU A 289 -8.28 -8.39 -12.97
C GLU A 289 -8.27 -7.28 -11.91
N LYS A 290 -7.22 -7.22 -11.07
CA LYS A 290 -7.03 -6.19 -10.03
C LYS A 290 -8.21 -6.06 -9.05
N LEU A 291 -8.94 -7.15 -8.80
CA LEU A 291 -10.03 -7.19 -7.84
C LEU A 291 -9.50 -7.51 -6.46
N VAL A 292 -10.08 -6.92 -5.43
CA VAL A 292 -9.59 -7.06 -4.05
C VAL A 292 -10.72 -7.37 -3.12
N ILE A 293 -10.54 -8.38 -2.29
CA ILE A 293 -11.42 -8.66 -1.15
C ILE A 293 -10.64 -8.70 0.16
N PHE A 294 -11.29 -8.22 1.20
CA PHE A 294 -10.95 -8.51 2.58
C PHE A 294 -12.01 -9.45 3.15
N HIS A 295 -11.62 -10.41 3.96
CA HIS A 295 -12.52 -11.38 4.56
C HIS A 295 -12.22 -11.56 6.04
N TYR A 296 -13.27 -11.48 6.86
CA TYR A 296 -13.20 -11.68 8.29
C TYR A 296 -14.05 -12.90 8.69
N ASP A 297 -13.41 -13.91 9.26
CA ASP A 297 -14.07 -15.13 9.72
C ASP A 297 -13.74 -15.36 11.20
N GLY A 298 -14.54 -14.73 12.08
CA GLY A 298 -14.40 -14.81 13.53
C GLY A 298 -13.01 -14.44 14.06
N GLY A 299 -12.14 -13.84 13.22
CA GLY A 299 -10.78 -13.45 13.58
C GLY A 299 -9.74 -14.56 13.48
N SER A 300 -10.09 -15.71 12.94
CA SER A 300 -9.20 -16.85 12.80
C SER A 300 -8.04 -16.59 11.85
N ARG A 301 -6.83 -17.01 12.24
CA ARG A 301 -5.64 -17.11 11.39
C ARG A 301 -5.46 -18.51 10.76
N ALA A 302 -6.34 -19.45 11.05
CA ALA A 302 -6.19 -20.82 10.55
C ALA A 302 -6.25 -20.86 9.01
N GLY A 303 -5.39 -21.65 8.38
CA GLY A 303 -5.40 -21.87 6.93
C GLY A 303 -6.74 -22.39 6.40
N ALA A 304 -7.55 -23.02 7.27
CA ALA A 304 -8.92 -23.45 6.97
C ALA A 304 -9.85 -22.31 6.51
N VAL A 305 -9.57 -21.05 6.86
CA VAL A 305 -10.36 -19.89 6.39
C VAL A 305 -10.19 -19.70 4.89
N ILE A 306 -8.94 -19.60 4.42
CA ILE A 306 -8.68 -19.42 2.99
C ILE A 306 -9.02 -20.69 2.18
N GLU A 307 -8.85 -21.87 2.77
CA GLU A 307 -9.26 -23.14 2.18
C GLU A 307 -10.78 -23.18 1.99
N SER A 308 -11.56 -22.79 3.01
CA SER A 308 -13.01 -22.71 2.93
C SER A 308 -13.49 -21.76 1.85
N LEU A 309 -12.87 -20.59 1.72
CA LEU A 309 -13.18 -19.63 0.66
C LEU A 309 -12.86 -20.21 -0.72
N ALA A 310 -11.67 -20.76 -0.92
CA ALA A 310 -11.26 -21.34 -2.19
C ALA A 310 -12.18 -22.50 -2.61
N ASN A 311 -12.55 -23.37 -1.67
CA ASN A 311 -13.46 -24.50 -1.93
C ASN A 311 -14.88 -24.01 -2.23
N HIS A 312 -15.39 -23.01 -1.49
CA HIS A 312 -16.74 -22.46 -1.68
C HIS A 312 -16.93 -21.87 -3.08
N TYR A 313 -15.90 -21.18 -3.60
CA TYR A 313 -15.93 -20.58 -4.95
C TYR A 313 -15.27 -21.45 -6.02
N HIS A 314 -14.90 -22.70 -5.72
CA HIS A 314 -14.27 -23.65 -6.65
C HIS A 314 -13.01 -23.11 -7.33
N PHE A 315 -12.18 -22.42 -6.56
CA PHE A 315 -10.95 -21.82 -7.07
C PHE A 315 -9.99 -22.86 -7.65
N LYS A 316 -9.45 -22.56 -8.85
CA LYS A 316 -8.44 -23.36 -9.54
C LYS A 316 -7.37 -22.43 -10.10
N GLY A 317 -6.12 -22.68 -9.77
CA GLY A 317 -5.03 -21.88 -10.30
C GLY A 317 -3.90 -21.61 -9.33
N TYR A 318 -3.24 -20.49 -9.49
CA TYR A 318 -2.11 -20.08 -8.67
C TYR A 318 -2.57 -19.21 -7.48
N LEU A 319 -2.17 -19.61 -6.28
CA LEU A 319 -2.33 -18.82 -5.06
C LEU A 319 -0.95 -18.45 -4.55
N GLN A 320 -0.61 -17.16 -4.65
CA GLN A 320 0.66 -16.64 -4.15
C GLN A 320 0.49 -16.05 -2.75
N CYS A 321 1.38 -16.43 -1.84
CA CYS A 321 1.34 -16.03 -0.44
C CYS A 321 2.75 -15.87 0.14
N ASP A 322 2.82 -15.46 1.39
CA ASP A 322 4.03 -15.55 2.19
C ASP A 322 4.39 -17.02 2.54
N GLY A 323 5.36 -17.19 3.40
CA GLY A 323 5.78 -18.55 3.85
C GLY A 323 4.99 -19.09 5.05
N PHE A 324 3.82 -18.55 5.38
CA PHE A 324 3.02 -19.05 6.50
C PHE A 324 2.55 -20.49 6.26
N ALA A 325 2.86 -21.38 7.21
CA ALA A 325 2.57 -22.83 7.08
C ALA A 325 1.07 -23.16 6.96
N GLY A 326 0.20 -22.22 7.35
CA GLY A 326 -1.25 -22.37 7.21
C GLY A 326 -1.69 -22.59 5.78
N TYR A 327 -1.07 -21.94 4.80
CA TYR A 327 -1.39 -22.13 3.38
C TYR A 327 -0.98 -23.52 2.88
N GLU A 328 0.21 -23.99 3.26
CA GLU A 328 0.70 -25.32 2.85
C GLU A 328 -0.19 -26.42 3.42
N THR A 329 -0.61 -26.29 4.68
CA THR A 329 -1.49 -27.24 5.33
C THR A 329 -2.87 -27.26 4.68
N ALA A 330 -3.43 -26.07 4.37
CA ALA A 330 -4.74 -25.90 3.76
C ALA A 330 -4.83 -26.54 2.36
N PHE A 331 -3.81 -26.37 1.54
CA PHE A 331 -3.86 -26.83 0.14
C PHE A 331 -3.02 -28.07 -0.17
N LYS A 332 -2.52 -28.77 0.88
CA LYS A 332 -1.69 -29.96 0.72
C LYS A 332 -2.32 -31.06 -0.14
N THR A 333 -3.63 -31.23 -0.01
CA THR A 333 -4.40 -32.28 -0.69
C THR A 333 -5.23 -31.75 -1.86
N ASN A 334 -5.18 -30.46 -2.14
CA ASN A 334 -5.96 -29.87 -3.22
C ASN A 334 -5.08 -29.67 -4.48
N PRO A 335 -5.18 -30.54 -5.50
CA PRO A 335 -4.35 -30.47 -6.71
C PRO A 335 -4.72 -29.30 -7.63
N ASP A 336 -5.92 -28.73 -7.46
CA ASP A 336 -6.40 -27.60 -8.28
C ASP A 336 -5.71 -26.28 -7.89
N VAL A 337 -5.15 -26.20 -6.66
CA VAL A 337 -4.47 -24.99 -6.16
C VAL A 337 -2.96 -25.16 -6.15
N ARG A 338 -2.28 -24.33 -6.91
CA ARG A 338 -0.81 -24.30 -7.01
C ARG A 338 -0.28 -23.15 -6.17
N LEU A 339 0.34 -23.48 -5.03
CA LEU A 339 0.95 -22.46 -4.17
C LEU A 339 2.19 -21.87 -4.81
N LEU A 340 2.32 -20.53 -4.71
CA LEU A 340 3.51 -19.76 -5.00
C LEU A 340 3.97 -19.06 -3.72
N ASN A 341 5.28 -19.00 -3.48
CA ASN A 341 5.83 -18.25 -2.36
C ASN A 341 6.55 -16.99 -2.81
N CYS A 342 6.68 -16.04 -1.90
CA CYS A 342 7.25 -14.73 -2.15
C CYS A 342 8.79 -14.74 -1.99
N LEU A 343 9.51 -14.36 -3.04
CA LEU A 343 10.98 -14.27 -3.03
C LEU A 343 11.49 -13.14 -2.12
N VAL A 344 10.70 -12.07 -1.92
CA VAL A 344 11.05 -10.97 -1.00
C VAL A 344 11.16 -11.46 0.45
N HIS A 345 10.33 -12.40 0.87
CA HIS A 345 10.43 -12.97 2.21
C HIS A 345 11.72 -13.78 2.38
N ILE A 346 12.14 -14.55 1.37
CA ILE A 346 13.45 -15.22 1.36
C ILE A 346 14.57 -14.18 1.43
N ARG A 347 14.52 -13.14 0.61
CA ARG A 347 15.50 -12.05 0.63
C ARG A 347 15.63 -11.44 2.03
N ARG A 348 14.51 -11.19 2.70
CA ARG A 348 14.48 -10.63 4.06
C ARG A 348 15.18 -11.52 5.10
N HIS A 349 15.05 -12.84 4.98
CA HIS A 349 15.78 -13.78 5.84
C HIS A 349 17.29 -13.72 5.61
N PHE A 350 17.76 -13.65 4.36
CA PHE A 350 19.18 -13.46 4.07
C PHE A 350 19.70 -12.08 4.47
N GLU A 351 18.89 -11.02 4.38
CA GLU A 351 19.25 -9.69 4.92
C GLU A 351 19.49 -9.72 6.44
N GLN A 352 18.70 -10.49 7.19
CA GLN A 352 18.91 -10.68 8.62
C GLN A 352 20.16 -11.50 8.92
N ALA A 353 20.56 -12.41 8.04
CA ALA A 353 21.76 -13.21 8.18
C ALA A 353 23.06 -12.46 7.86
N LEU A 354 23.00 -11.25 7.28
CA LEU A 354 24.18 -10.42 6.99
C LEU A 354 25.03 -10.09 8.23
N ASP A 355 24.36 -9.96 9.39
CA ASP A 355 25.04 -9.62 10.64
C ASP A 355 25.79 -10.83 11.25
N GLU A 356 25.46 -12.06 10.85
CA GLU A 356 26.09 -13.30 11.31
C GLU A 356 27.13 -13.82 10.29
N ASN A 357 26.74 -13.96 9.02
CA ASN A 357 27.62 -14.43 7.96
C ASN A 357 27.39 -13.61 6.68
N ARG A 358 28.20 -12.57 6.54
CA ARG A 358 28.06 -11.60 5.45
C ARG A 358 28.29 -12.22 4.07
N GLU A 359 29.34 -13.03 3.92
CA GLU A 359 29.72 -13.61 2.63
C GLU A 359 28.61 -14.50 2.08
N MET A 360 28.11 -15.39 2.89
CA MET A 360 27.05 -16.32 2.51
C MET A 360 25.72 -15.62 2.22
N ALA A 361 25.31 -14.70 3.09
CA ALA A 361 24.10 -13.92 2.89
C ALA A 361 24.18 -13.04 1.62
N GLN A 362 25.36 -12.44 1.37
CA GLN A 362 25.61 -11.59 0.21
C GLN A 362 25.57 -12.40 -1.09
N HIS A 363 26.08 -13.64 -1.09
CA HIS A 363 25.95 -14.55 -2.24
C HIS A 363 24.47 -14.75 -2.63
N ALA A 364 23.62 -15.13 -1.67
CA ALA A 364 22.20 -15.34 -1.93
C ALA A 364 21.49 -14.06 -2.40
N LEU A 365 21.77 -12.92 -1.74
CA LEU A 365 21.19 -11.63 -2.09
C LEU A 365 21.58 -11.19 -3.50
N THR A 366 22.81 -11.44 -3.93
CA THR A 366 23.28 -11.14 -5.29
C THR A 366 22.52 -11.96 -6.33
N GLN A 367 22.30 -13.26 -6.11
CA GLN A 367 21.54 -14.09 -7.04
C GLN A 367 20.07 -13.64 -7.13
N ILE A 368 19.45 -13.31 -6.00
CA ILE A 368 18.09 -12.77 -5.99
C ILE A 368 18.03 -11.44 -6.76
N GLN A 369 19.05 -10.59 -6.61
CA GLN A 369 19.14 -9.32 -7.35
C GLN A 369 19.25 -9.53 -8.86
N HIS A 370 19.99 -10.56 -9.32
CA HIS A 370 20.06 -10.90 -10.74
C HIS A 370 18.69 -11.29 -11.30
N ILE A 371 17.88 -12.05 -10.56
CA ILE A 371 16.51 -12.39 -10.98
C ILE A 371 15.66 -11.13 -11.16
N TYR A 372 15.68 -10.21 -10.18
CA TYR A 372 14.94 -8.95 -10.31
C TYR A 372 15.48 -8.02 -11.41
N LYS A 373 16.78 -8.11 -11.73
CA LYS A 373 17.36 -7.38 -12.87
C LYS A 373 16.80 -7.91 -14.19
N ILE A 374 16.70 -9.23 -14.34
CA ILE A 374 16.11 -9.87 -15.53
C ILE A 374 14.64 -9.44 -15.67
N GLU A 375 13.86 -9.45 -14.58
CA GLU A 375 12.46 -9.01 -14.62
C GLU A 375 12.32 -7.55 -15.05
N ARG A 376 13.18 -6.68 -14.54
CA ARG A 376 13.19 -5.26 -14.94
C ARG A 376 13.50 -5.10 -16.42
N GLN A 377 14.45 -5.86 -16.95
CA GLN A 377 14.74 -5.85 -18.39
C GLN A 377 13.55 -6.33 -19.22
N CYS A 378 12.80 -7.33 -18.75
CA CYS A 378 11.56 -7.75 -19.41
C CYS A 378 10.49 -6.64 -19.40
N ASP A 379 10.36 -5.90 -18.28
CA ASP A 379 9.42 -4.80 -18.16
C ASP A 379 9.83 -3.61 -19.06
N GLU A 380 11.10 -3.22 -19.06
CA GLU A 380 11.64 -2.14 -19.87
C GLU A 380 11.54 -2.44 -21.38
N ALA A 381 11.70 -3.71 -21.76
CA ALA A 381 11.55 -4.16 -23.13
C ALA A 381 10.08 -4.38 -23.54
N GLY A 382 9.13 -4.30 -22.60
CA GLY A 382 7.69 -4.50 -22.86
C GLY A 382 7.35 -5.91 -23.35
N LEU A 383 8.08 -6.93 -22.87
CA LEU A 383 7.89 -8.32 -23.33
C LEU A 383 6.48 -8.83 -22.99
N SER A 384 5.91 -9.59 -23.91
CA SER A 384 4.71 -10.38 -23.67
C SER A 384 4.93 -11.44 -22.58
N TYR A 385 3.87 -11.99 -22.03
CA TYR A 385 3.98 -13.04 -21.02
C TYR A 385 4.69 -14.29 -21.52
N ASP A 386 4.53 -14.66 -22.78
CA ASP A 386 5.22 -15.81 -23.38
C ASP A 386 6.71 -15.53 -23.55
N GLU A 387 7.10 -14.36 -24.04
CA GLU A 387 8.49 -13.94 -24.16
C GLU A 387 9.15 -13.84 -22.79
N ARG A 388 8.44 -13.28 -21.79
CA ARG A 388 8.92 -13.24 -20.40
C ARG A 388 9.14 -14.65 -19.84
N ARG A 389 8.21 -15.58 -20.07
CA ARG A 389 8.37 -16.98 -19.69
C ARG A 389 9.61 -17.58 -20.33
N GLN A 390 9.83 -17.36 -21.62
CA GLN A 390 11.01 -17.86 -22.33
C GLN A 390 12.29 -17.25 -21.74
N THR A 391 12.35 -15.95 -21.54
CA THR A 391 13.49 -15.25 -20.91
C THR A 391 13.79 -15.81 -19.52
N ARG A 392 12.77 -16.08 -18.70
CA ARG A 392 12.93 -16.73 -17.39
C ARG A 392 13.50 -18.14 -17.51
N GLN A 393 13.07 -18.92 -18.49
CA GLN A 393 13.61 -20.27 -18.72
C GLN A 393 15.09 -20.22 -19.12
N GLU A 394 15.49 -19.24 -19.92
CA GLU A 394 16.86 -19.12 -20.44
C GLU A 394 17.81 -18.49 -19.41
N LEU A 395 17.39 -17.44 -18.71
CA LEU A 395 18.26 -16.63 -17.86
C LEU A 395 18.04 -16.86 -16.35
N SER A 396 16.78 -16.95 -15.89
CA SER A 396 16.47 -17.07 -14.45
C SER A 396 16.56 -18.52 -13.96
N ARG A 397 16.14 -19.50 -14.77
CA ARG A 397 16.18 -20.92 -14.39
C ARG A 397 17.59 -21.39 -13.96
N PRO A 398 18.67 -21.15 -14.73
CA PRO A 398 20.01 -21.58 -14.33
C PRO A 398 20.44 -21.00 -12.98
N ILE A 399 20.10 -19.72 -12.71
CA ILE A 399 20.38 -19.06 -11.44
C ILE A 399 19.63 -19.75 -10.30
N MET A 400 18.35 -20.02 -10.50
CA MET A 400 17.49 -20.65 -9.49
C MET A 400 17.93 -22.09 -9.18
N GLU A 401 18.29 -22.86 -10.20
CA GLU A 401 18.81 -24.22 -10.04
C GLU A 401 20.16 -24.22 -9.32
N ALA A 402 21.08 -23.34 -9.71
CA ALA A 402 22.37 -23.18 -9.03
C ALA A 402 22.19 -22.79 -7.56
N MET A 403 21.26 -21.89 -7.24
CA MET A 403 20.93 -21.54 -5.86
C MET A 403 20.39 -22.74 -5.07
N LYS A 404 19.56 -23.60 -5.66
CA LYS A 404 19.06 -24.79 -4.99
C LYS A 404 20.20 -25.72 -4.59
N VAL A 405 21.09 -26.04 -5.53
CA VAL A 405 22.28 -26.87 -5.29
C VAL A 405 23.19 -26.22 -4.23
N TRP A 406 23.38 -24.90 -4.31
CA TRP A 406 24.16 -24.16 -3.32
C TRP A 406 23.56 -24.26 -1.92
N MET A 407 22.24 -24.11 -1.76
CA MET A 407 21.57 -24.28 -0.46
C MET A 407 21.70 -25.70 0.09
N GLU A 408 21.68 -26.72 -0.76
CA GLU A 408 21.86 -28.12 -0.38
C GLU A 408 23.29 -28.39 0.13
N THR A 409 24.29 -27.80 -0.52
CA THR A 409 25.71 -27.99 -0.17
C THR A 409 26.14 -27.13 1.03
N GLU A 410 25.72 -25.87 1.07
CA GLU A 410 26.08 -24.93 2.15
C GLU A 410 25.23 -25.12 3.41
N GLY A 411 23.95 -25.49 3.24
CA GLY A 411 23.00 -25.63 4.37
C GLY A 411 23.47 -26.59 5.45
N ILE A 412 24.20 -27.63 5.06
CA ILE A 412 24.74 -28.64 5.97
C ILE A 412 25.79 -28.04 6.95
N LYS A 413 26.44 -26.94 6.58
CA LYS A 413 27.50 -26.30 7.35
C LYS A 413 27.00 -25.43 8.51
N TYR A 414 25.70 -25.09 8.54
CA TYR A 414 25.14 -24.12 9.47
C TYR A 414 24.10 -24.75 10.40
N SER A 415 24.16 -24.36 11.68
CA SER A 415 23.13 -24.77 12.65
C SER A 415 21.75 -24.25 12.24
N PRO A 416 20.69 -25.09 12.28
CA PRO A 416 19.31 -24.63 12.01
C PRO A 416 18.81 -23.51 12.93
N SER A 417 19.44 -23.31 14.08
CA SER A 417 19.10 -22.24 15.04
C SER A 417 19.78 -20.90 14.73
N SER A 418 20.85 -20.89 13.94
CA SER A 418 21.55 -19.68 13.50
C SER A 418 20.70 -18.86 12.52
N LEU A 419 21.00 -17.57 12.35
CA LEU A 419 20.30 -16.74 11.36
C LEU A 419 20.52 -17.25 9.93
N THR A 420 21.75 -17.65 9.65
CA THR A 420 22.16 -18.23 8.37
C THR A 420 21.44 -19.54 8.09
N GLY A 421 21.44 -20.47 9.04
CA GLY A 421 20.75 -21.74 8.91
C GLY A 421 19.23 -21.58 8.75
N LYS A 422 18.62 -20.65 9.48
CA LYS A 422 17.20 -20.30 9.33
C LYS A 422 16.90 -19.75 7.93
N ALA A 423 17.75 -18.87 7.39
CA ALA A 423 17.56 -18.29 6.07
C ALA A 423 17.62 -19.38 4.99
N ILE A 424 18.60 -20.27 5.04
CA ILE A 424 18.74 -21.38 4.08
C ILE A 424 17.55 -22.35 4.21
N THR A 425 17.21 -22.78 5.42
CA THR A 425 16.11 -23.72 5.66
C THR A 425 14.78 -23.14 5.16
N TYR A 426 14.50 -21.87 5.48
CA TYR A 426 13.31 -21.20 5.01
C TYR A 426 13.27 -21.13 3.47
N ALA A 427 14.37 -20.69 2.85
CA ALA A 427 14.46 -20.60 1.40
C ALA A 427 14.29 -21.98 0.75
N TYR A 428 15.00 -22.98 1.22
CA TYR A 428 14.97 -24.34 0.65
C TYR A 428 13.58 -24.97 0.71
N THR A 429 12.89 -24.82 1.85
CA THR A 429 11.53 -25.38 2.02
C THR A 429 10.48 -24.73 1.11
N LYS A 430 10.70 -23.49 0.65
CA LYS A 430 9.79 -22.76 -0.22
C LYS A 430 10.23 -22.76 -1.70
N TRP A 431 11.42 -23.29 -1.99
CA TRP A 431 12.06 -23.12 -3.29
C TRP A 431 11.26 -23.67 -4.46
N ASP A 432 10.69 -24.87 -4.29
CA ASP A 432 9.91 -25.51 -5.35
C ASP A 432 8.64 -24.71 -5.70
N ASN A 433 8.01 -24.08 -4.72
CA ASN A 433 6.86 -23.20 -4.97
C ASN A 433 7.29 -21.91 -5.69
N ILE A 434 8.48 -21.37 -5.41
CA ILE A 434 9.01 -20.19 -6.11
C ILE A 434 9.41 -20.53 -7.54
N MET A 435 10.00 -21.70 -7.77
CA MET A 435 10.38 -22.17 -9.10
C MET A 435 9.21 -22.19 -10.09
N ARG A 436 7.97 -22.35 -9.59
CA ARG A 436 6.76 -22.28 -10.44
C ARG A 436 6.57 -20.93 -11.14
N CYS A 437 7.19 -19.84 -10.65
CA CYS A 437 7.18 -18.55 -11.35
C CYS A 437 7.84 -18.62 -12.73
N LEU A 438 8.67 -19.63 -12.98
CA LEU A 438 9.28 -19.90 -14.29
C LEU A 438 8.30 -20.45 -15.32
N ASP A 439 7.17 -21.03 -14.89
CA ASP A 439 6.25 -21.76 -15.76
C ASP A 439 5.28 -20.83 -16.49
N ASP A 440 5.03 -19.62 -15.95
CA ASP A 440 4.09 -18.67 -16.52
C ASP A 440 4.62 -17.24 -16.36
N GLY A 441 4.70 -16.49 -17.45
CA GLY A 441 5.22 -15.12 -17.46
C GLY A 441 4.32 -14.09 -16.75
N ARG A 442 3.06 -14.44 -16.43
CA ARG A 442 2.14 -13.59 -15.66
C ARG A 442 2.47 -13.56 -14.18
N LEU A 443 3.14 -14.60 -13.66
CA LEU A 443 3.39 -14.77 -12.23
C LEU A 443 4.47 -13.81 -11.76
N TYR A 444 4.26 -13.21 -10.58
CA TYR A 444 5.24 -12.34 -9.94
C TYR A 444 6.14 -13.14 -9.00
N TRP A 445 7.39 -12.70 -8.84
CA TRP A 445 8.32 -13.27 -7.86
C TRP A 445 7.97 -12.92 -6.41
N ASP A 446 7.09 -11.95 -6.22
CA ASP A 446 6.70 -11.46 -4.89
C ASP A 446 5.19 -11.17 -4.81
N ASN A 447 4.69 -11.01 -3.59
CA ASN A 447 3.32 -10.61 -3.34
C ASN A 447 3.20 -9.15 -2.86
N ASN A 448 4.09 -8.26 -3.30
CA ASN A 448 4.09 -6.84 -2.93
C ASN A 448 2.77 -6.15 -3.30
N LEU A 449 2.10 -6.58 -4.37
CA LEU A 449 0.78 -6.06 -4.73
C LEU A 449 -0.24 -6.31 -3.63
N ALA A 450 -0.21 -7.50 -3.01
CA ALA A 450 -1.05 -7.85 -1.87
C ALA A 450 -0.70 -7.01 -0.63
N GLU A 451 0.58 -6.91 -0.29
CA GLU A 451 1.04 -6.14 0.86
C GLU A 451 0.68 -4.66 0.75
N ASN A 452 0.79 -4.06 -0.45
CA ASN A 452 0.41 -2.66 -0.69
C ASN A 452 -1.09 -2.41 -0.44
N VAL A 453 -1.94 -3.37 -0.78
CA VAL A 453 -3.40 -3.27 -0.58
C VAL A 453 -3.77 -3.24 0.92
N GLN A 454 -2.97 -3.84 1.79
CA GLN A 454 -3.23 -3.85 3.24
C GLN A 454 -2.85 -2.55 3.96
N ARG A 455 -2.08 -1.66 3.35
CA ARG A 455 -1.62 -0.42 3.98
C ARG A 455 -2.74 0.46 4.55
N PRO A 456 -3.90 0.67 3.89
CA PRO A 456 -5.02 1.40 4.46
C PRO A 456 -5.54 0.79 5.78
N ILE A 457 -5.60 -0.54 5.88
CA ILE A 457 -5.99 -1.23 7.12
C ILE A 457 -5.01 -0.92 8.25
N THR A 458 -3.71 -0.91 7.94
CA THR A 458 -2.67 -0.57 8.92
C THR A 458 -2.78 0.88 9.39
N LEU A 459 -3.14 1.82 8.52
CA LEU A 459 -3.41 3.21 8.89
C LEU A 459 -4.68 3.34 9.73
N SER A 460 -5.75 2.62 9.39
CA SER A 460 -6.99 2.56 10.17
C SER A 460 -6.73 2.18 11.62
N ARG A 461 -5.88 1.18 11.87
CA ARG A 461 -5.48 0.76 13.22
C ARG A 461 -4.81 1.85 14.04
N LYS A 462 -4.11 2.80 13.40
CA LYS A 462 -3.48 3.94 14.09
C LYS A 462 -4.48 5.04 14.43
N ASN A 463 -5.62 5.12 13.74
CA ASN A 463 -6.62 6.17 13.89
C ASN A 463 -7.77 5.79 14.83
N PHE A 464 -8.37 4.61 14.68
CA PHE A 464 -9.47 4.16 15.54
C PHE A 464 -9.16 2.88 16.34
N LEU A 465 -7.91 2.48 16.39
CA LEU A 465 -7.29 1.52 17.31
C LEU A 465 -7.86 0.10 17.26
N PHE A 466 -9.19 -0.10 17.23
CA PHE A 466 -9.86 -1.40 17.30
C PHE A 466 -11.24 -1.38 16.63
N CYS A 467 -11.77 -2.54 16.30
CA CYS A 467 -13.17 -2.76 15.99
C CYS A 467 -13.96 -3.03 17.28
N GLY A 468 -15.14 -2.45 17.41
CA GLY A 468 -15.96 -2.54 18.61
C GLY A 468 -16.50 -3.96 18.93
N ASN A 469 -16.58 -4.84 17.92
CA ASN A 469 -16.98 -6.24 18.01
C ASN A 469 -16.66 -6.95 16.68
N HIS A 470 -16.91 -8.27 16.61
CA HIS A 470 -16.72 -9.09 15.40
C HIS A 470 -17.57 -8.62 14.20
N GLU A 471 -18.82 -8.19 14.45
CA GLU A 471 -19.69 -7.62 13.41
C GLU A 471 -19.07 -6.38 12.76
N ALA A 472 -18.46 -5.49 13.56
CA ALA A 472 -17.80 -4.31 13.06
C ALA A 472 -16.58 -4.66 12.18
N ALA A 473 -15.83 -5.72 12.52
CA ALA A 473 -14.73 -6.22 11.70
C ALA A 473 -15.22 -6.85 10.38
N ALA A 474 -16.33 -7.61 10.44
CA ALA A 474 -16.96 -8.15 9.24
C ALA A 474 -17.51 -7.05 8.32
N ASN A 475 -18.14 -6.01 8.89
CA ASN A 475 -18.63 -4.85 8.12
C ASN A 475 -17.49 -4.05 7.52
N MET A 476 -16.35 -3.93 8.20
CA MET A 476 -15.13 -3.32 7.66
C MET A 476 -14.66 -4.05 6.42
N SER A 477 -14.68 -5.39 6.41
CA SER A 477 -14.22 -6.18 5.25
C SER A 477 -15.03 -5.90 3.99
N VAL A 478 -16.35 -5.71 4.11
CA VAL A 478 -17.25 -5.36 2.99
C VAL A 478 -16.82 -4.04 2.34
N ILE A 479 -16.72 -2.99 3.15
CA ILE A 479 -16.44 -1.65 2.63
C ILE A 479 -15.00 -1.53 2.12
N CYS A 480 -14.02 -2.06 2.86
CA CYS A 480 -12.63 -2.04 2.43
C CYS A 480 -12.41 -2.80 1.11
N SER A 481 -13.15 -3.87 0.84
CA SER A 481 -13.09 -4.60 -0.43
C SER A 481 -13.53 -3.75 -1.61
N LEU A 482 -14.68 -3.09 -1.48
CA LEU A 482 -15.20 -2.21 -2.54
C LEU A 482 -14.26 -1.02 -2.78
N LEU A 483 -13.79 -0.36 -1.71
CA LEU A 483 -12.88 0.78 -1.82
C LEU A 483 -11.52 0.39 -2.40
N ALA A 484 -10.95 -0.74 -1.98
CA ALA A 484 -9.69 -1.23 -2.52
C ALA A 484 -9.80 -1.59 -4.02
N THR A 485 -10.93 -2.16 -4.44
CA THR A 485 -11.22 -2.43 -5.85
C THR A 485 -11.41 -1.14 -6.64
N CYS A 486 -12.11 -0.14 -6.09
CA CYS A 486 -12.19 1.20 -6.70
C CYS A 486 -10.79 1.78 -6.93
N LYS A 487 -9.94 1.74 -5.92
CA LYS A 487 -8.57 2.25 -6.00
C LYS A 487 -7.73 1.51 -7.04
N ALA A 488 -7.84 0.18 -7.10
CA ALA A 488 -7.10 -0.64 -8.06
C ALA A 488 -7.51 -0.37 -9.52
N HIS A 489 -8.71 0.19 -9.73
CA HIS A 489 -9.27 0.53 -11.03
C HIS A 489 -9.31 2.03 -11.32
N ASP A 490 -8.67 2.86 -10.50
CA ASP A 490 -8.66 4.32 -10.61
C ASP A 490 -10.08 4.93 -10.62
N VAL A 491 -11.05 4.29 -9.95
CA VAL A 491 -12.44 4.74 -9.83
C VAL A 491 -12.57 5.71 -8.66
N ASN A 492 -13.23 6.84 -8.86
CA ASN A 492 -13.56 7.74 -7.77
C ASN A 492 -14.54 7.07 -6.79
N PRO A 493 -14.10 6.74 -5.56
CA PRO A 493 -14.91 5.97 -4.63
C PRO A 493 -16.17 6.73 -4.17
N ARG A 494 -16.16 8.07 -4.17
CA ARG A 494 -17.32 8.90 -3.84
C ARG A 494 -18.41 8.76 -4.87
N ASN A 495 -18.08 8.90 -6.15
CA ASN A 495 -19.03 8.77 -7.23
C ASN A 495 -19.61 7.35 -7.29
N TYR A 496 -18.73 6.35 -7.15
CA TYR A 496 -19.12 4.96 -7.11
C TYR A 496 -20.11 4.67 -5.97
N LEU A 497 -19.76 4.99 -4.72
CA LEU A 497 -20.63 4.72 -3.58
C LEU A 497 -21.96 5.51 -3.67
N ASN A 498 -21.95 6.76 -4.11
CA ASN A 498 -23.17 7.54 -4.30
C ASN A 498 -24.13 6.84 -5.26
N ASP A 499 -23.62 6.39 -6.39
CA ASP A 499 -24.47 5.75 -7.41
C ASP A 499 -24.95 4.37 -6.95
N VAL A 500 -24.04 3.52 -6.45
CA VAL A 500 -24.38 2.15 -6.07
C VAL A 500 -25.35 2.10 -4.88
N ILE A 501 -25.15 2.95 -3.85
CA ILE A 501 -26.07 3.05 -2.71
C ILE A 501 -27.46 3.49 -3.18
N ALA A 502 -27.54 4.37 -4.20
CA ALA A 502 -28.82 4.79 -4.76
C ALA A 502 -29.51 3.67 -5.56
N GLN A 503 -28.75 2.85 -6.27
CA GLN A 503 -29.28 1.78 -7.13
C GLN A 503 -29.69 0.53 -6.36
N MET A 504 -28.94 0.14 -5.33
CA MET A 504 -29.16 -1.12 -4.61
C MET A 504 -30.58 -1.37 -4.08
N PRO A 505 -31.38 -0.39 -3.63
CA PRO A 505 -32.78 -0.62 -3.26
C PRO A 505 -33.63 -1.22 -4.38
N TYR A 506 -33.28 -0.94 -5.64
CA TYR A 506 -33.97 -1.47 -6.83
C TYR A 506 -33.47 -2.85 -7.23
N HIS A 507 -32.31 -3.28 -6.70
CA HIS A 507 -31.66 -4.54 -7.02
C HIS A 507 -31.84 -5.63 -5.94
N LYS A 508 -32.89 -5.57 -5.13
CA LYS A 508 -33.18 -6.58 -4.07
C LYS A 508 -33.30 -8.02 -4.59
N LYS A 509 -33.63 -8.22 -5.85
CA LYS A 509 -33.74 -9.51 -6.54
C LYS A 509 -32.85 -9.56 -7.78
N ALA A 510 -31.72 -8.85 -7.73
CA ALA A 510 -30.80 -8.78 -8.85
C ALA A 510 -30.23 -10.16 -9.20
N THR A 511 -30.04 -10.40 -10.47
CA THR A 511 -29.25 -11.52 -10.98
C THR A 511 -27.77 -11.28 -10.73
N GLN A 512 -26.96 -12.32 -10.84
CA GLN A 512 -25.49 -12.21 -10.74
C GLN A 512 -24.92 -11.22 -11.75
N GLU A 513 -25.41 -11.25 -12.99
CA GLU A 513 -24.97 -10.35 -14.06
C GLU A 513 -25.26 -8.88 -13.73
N GLU A 514 -26.43 -8.59 -13.16
CA GLU A 514 -26.78 -7.24 -12.72
C GLU A 514 -25.84 -6.76 -11.60
N LEU A 515 -25.53 -7.61 -10.61
CA LEU A 515 -24.59 -7.30 -9.53
C LEU A 515 -23.16 -7.13 -10.05
N LEU A 516 -22.73 -7.99 -10.97
CA LEU A 516 -21.42 -7.92 -11.62
C LEU A 516 -21.24 -6.56 -12.32
N ASN A 517 -22.28 -6.08 -13.01
CA ASN A 517 -22.26 -4.78 -13.72
C ASN A 517 -22.16 -3.58 -12.76
N LEU A 518 -22.46 -3.76 -11.48
CA LEU A 518 -22.30 -2.75 -10.43
C LEU A 518 -20.94 -2.82 -9.71
N LEU A 519 -20.12 -3.84 -9.96
CA LEU A 519 -18.77 -3.90 -9.38
C LEU A 519 -17.85 -2.82 -9.99
N PRO A 520 -16.90 -2.24 -9.25
CA PRO A 520 -16.13 -1.08 -9.68
C PRO A 520 -15.50 -1.19 -11.07
N HIS A 521 -14.96 -2.37 -11.41
CA HIS A 521 -14.27 -2.61 -12.70
C HIS A 521 -15.23 -2.63 -13.91
N LYS A 522 -16.50 -3.01 -13.73
CA LYS A 522 -17.53 -2.97 -14.76
C LYS A 522 -18.29 -1.65 -14.74
N TRP A 523 -18.61 -1.14 -13.54
CA TRP A 523 -19.30 0.13 -13.35
C TRP A 523 -18.59 1.29 -14.05
N LYS A 524 -17.26 1.37 -13.97
CA LYS A 524 -16.46 2.42 -14.61
C LYS A 524 -16.65 2.50 -16.13
N LEU A 525 -17.02 1.41 -16.78
CA LEU A 525 -17.24 1.39 -18.24
C LEU A 525 -18.44 2.22 -18.66
N LYS A 526 -19.41 2.38 -17.74
CA LYS A 526 -20.60 3.21 -17.91
C LYS A 526 -20.41 4.62 -17.36
N HIS A 527 -19.34 4.85 -16.58
CA HIS A 527 -19.05 6.10 -15.86
C HIS A 527 -17.61 6.58 -16.09
N PRO A 528 -17.20 6.82 -17.34
CA PRO A 528 -15.83 7.23 -17.66
C PRO A 528 -15.42 8.55 -17.00
N GLU A 529 -16.38 9.45 -16.72
CA GLU A 529 -16.18 10.71 -16.00
C GLU A 529 -15.75 10.52 -14.55
N SER A 530 -15.95 9.34 -14.00
CA SER A 530 -15.60 8.97 -12.61
C SER A 530 -14.24 8.29 -12.50
N ILE A 531 -13.50 8.16 -13.59
CA ILE A 531 -12.14 7.62 -13.58
C ILE A 531 -11.18 8.73 -13.15
N LEU A 532 -10.40 8.46 -12.11
CA LEU A 532 -9.36 9.37 -11.64
C LEU A 532 -8.19 9.35 -12.63
N THR A 533 -7.94 10.47 -13.30
CA THR A 533 -6.74 10.61 -14.13
C THR A 533 -5.51 10.54 -13.24
N LYS A 534 -4.62 9.58 -13.48
CA LYS A 534 -3.32 9.53 -12.80
C LYS A 534 -2.60 10.84 -13.06
N GLN A 535 -2.40 11.64 -12.02
CA GLN A 535 -1.46 12.75 -12.10
C GLN A 535 -0.08 12.15 -12.36
N HIS A 536 0.50 12.42 -13.52
CA HIS A 536 1.87 12.05 -13.84
C HIS A 536 2.81 12.60 -12.76
N GLY A 537 3.30 11.74 -11.88
CA GLY A 537 4.26 12.13 -10.84
C GLY A 537 4.33 11.26 -9.59
N VAL A 538 3.37 10.39 -9.35
CA VAL A 538 3.47 9.39 -8.28
C VAL A 538 3.44 8.01 -8.93
N SER A 539 4.62 7.48 -9.22
CA SER A 539 4.76 6.08 -9.58
C SER A 539 4.27 5.24 -8.39
N ASP A 540 3.23 4.46 -8.59
CA ASP A 540 2.90 3.32 -7.73
C ASP A 540 4.02 2.29 -7.90
N ASN A 541 5.16 2.51 -7.24
CA ASN A 541 6.24 1.55 -7.07
C ASN A 541 6.29 1.07 -5.62
#